data_18cad0de64f9f19a4bf4033b17b60861
#
_entry.id   18cad0de64f9f19a4bf4033b17b60861
#
_cell.length_a   1.000
_cell.length_b   1.000
_cell.length_c   1.000
_cell.angle_alpha   90.00
_cell.angle_beta   90.00
_cell.angle_gamma   90.00
#
_symmetry.space_group_name_H-M   'P 1'
#
loop_
_entity.id
_entity.type
_entity.pdbx_description
1 polymer ?
#
loop_
_entity_poly.entity_id
_entity_poly.type
_entity_poly.pdbx_seq_one_letter_code
_entity_poly.pdbx_strand_id
1 'polypeptide(L)'
;MLKKMKVNGVLIVALMFVVIFPAAIFASSTENKSSIAVESFDGSITNNSLAISPDEQIAVVSDSREQSIRIYDLAKGTLRKKIDGFVTPRNIVFVDNGSEFVVSDSTLGTLRFYNTKSLTLKDEVVVGPGAFGTAVSPDGKTLYVNNQAHSSVTIVDLEKRKPTAVITGFAQPRQGIKVSPDGKYVFVTNFKGDKVSVVDAATKNIVREITGFSMIRGISVSADGQTMYAANSGRDSISVVDISQGQIVNEVKVGREPYGAALSPDGKLLFASSKVDNTIDVIDVSNNHVIKTISGFAEPRQAIVFSQDGERAYVLNRDLSIARVNVKTLSMTDTISEKSSKYKLQVLESDGIGKYLADDKGMTLYYFTKDEPGVSNCKGKCSEIWPSFHAENIVAPSGFNKSDFETITREDGQKQTTYKGHPLYYFNKDKQVGDINGQGVNNVWYVLTKKIFEK
;
A
#
# COMPACT_ATOMS: atom_id res chain seq x y z
N MET A 1 83.24 -14.65 17.18
CA MET A 1 84.05 -13.47 16.82
C MET A 1 83.11 -12.36 16.49
N LEU A 2 83.08 -11.33 17.32
CA LEU A 2 82.25 -10.14 17.18
C LEU A 2 82.68 -9.27 16.01
N LYS A 3 81.72 -8.72 15.26
CA LYS A 3 81.88 -7.38 14.66
C LYS A 3 80.59 -6.59 14.76
N LYS A 4 80.61 -5.59 15.64
CA LYS A 4 79.62 -4.53 15.79
C LYS A 4 79.71 -3.60 14.57
N MET A 5 78.53 -3.26 14.00
CA MET A 5 78.38 -1.98 13.29
C MET A 5 77.13 -1.29 13.83
N LYS A 6 77.30 -0.08 14.37
CA LYS A 6 76.29 0.87 14.71
C LYS A 6 75.91 1.62 13.43
N VAL A 7 74.63 1.80 13.19
CA VAL A 7 74.08 2.94 12.42
C VAL A 7 72.80 3.38 13.10
N ASN A 8 72.65 4.69 13.21
CA ASN A 8 71.69 5.47 13.97
C ASN A 8 70.22 5.37 13.48
N GLY A 9 69.34 5.28 14.41
CA GLY A 9 68.17 6.12 14.65
C GLY A 9 67.04 6.08 13.61
N VAL A 10 66.02 5.44 13.95
CA VAL A 10 64.62 5.95 14.10
C VAL A 10 63.77 4.80 14.60
N LEU A 11 63.24 4.94 15.79
CA LEU A 11 62.33 3.96 16.41
C LEU A 11 60.92 4.21 15.88
N ILE A 12 60.45 3.35 14.97
CA ILE A 12 59.03 3.29 14.58
C ILE A 12 58.40 2.20 15.45
N VAL A 13 57.65 2.61 16.46
CA VAL A 13 56.81 1.71 17.26
C VAL A 13 55.53 1.43 16.45
N ALA A 14 55.50 0.27 15.80
CA ALA A 14 54.25 -0.23 15.22
C ALA A 14 53.42 -0.87 16.36
N LEU A 15 52.36 -0.16 16.78
CA LEU A 15 51.34 -0.75 17.65
C LEU A 15 50.50 -1.75 16.82
N MET A 16 50.74 -3.03 16.99
CA MET A 16 49.78 -4.07 16.56
C MET A 16 48.63 -4.07 17.56
N PHE A 17 47.47 -3.59 17.12
CA PHE A 17 46.22 -3.87 17.81
C PHE A 17 45.80 -5.32 17.49
N VAL A 18 46.04 -6.21 18.45
CA VAL A 18 45.39 -7.54 18.44
C VAL A 18 43.96 -7.36 18.90
N VAL A 19 43.03 -7.39 17.97
CA VAL A 19 41.60 -7.47 18.30
C VAL A 19 41.28 -8.89 18.69
N ILE A 20 41.17 -9.14 19.99
CA ILE A 20 40.67 -10.42 20.52
C ILE A 20 39.14 -10.36 20.46
N PHE A 21 38.54 -11.14 19.56
CA PHE A 21 37.09 -11.38 19.57
C PHE A 21 36.79 -12.40 20.71
N PRO A 22 35.93 -12.06 21.67
CA PRO A 22 35.45 -13.08 22.58
C PRO A 22 34.45 -13.97 21.85
N ALA A 23 34.70 -15.29 21.92
CA ALA A 23 33.70 -16.27 21.46
C ALA A 23 32.43 -16.14 22.31
N ALA A 24 31.35 -15.69 21.70
CA ALA A 24 30.06 -15.65 22.36
C ALA A 24 29.47 -17.05 22.45
N ILE A 25 29.32 -17.52 23.69
CA ILE A 25 28.59 -18.72 24.05
C ILE A 25 27.11 -18.47 23.74
N PHE A 26 26.53 -19.26 22.81
CA PHE A 26 25.08 -19.24 22.56
C PHE A 26 24.37 -19.89 23.75
N ALA A 27 23.86 -19.06 24.66
CA ALA A 27 22.82 -19.45 25.58
C ALA A 27 21.47 -19.15 24.91
N SER A 28 20.63 -20.16 24.68
CA SER A 28 19.26 -19.99 24.23
C SER A 28 18.42 -19.39 25.35
N SER A 29 18.23 -18.09 25.33
CA SER A 29 17.19 -17.42 26.11
C SER A 29 16.06 -17.04 25.15
N THR A 30 14.87 -17.52 25.43
CA THR A 30 13.61 -17.01 24.86
C THR A 30 13.40 -15.59 25.36
N GLU A 31 14.07 -14.62 24.72
CA GLU A 31 13.80 -13.20 24.96
C GLU A 31 12.68 -12.75 24.04
N ASN A 32 11.62 -12.25 24.69
CA ASN A 32 10.66 -11.34 24.09
C ASN A 32 11.43 -10.20 23.41
N LYS A 33 11.65 -10.31 22.09
CA LYS A 33 12.13 -9.18 21.30
C LYS A 33 11.02 -8.16 21.21
N SER A 34 11.00 -7.22 22.16
CA SER A 34 10.45 -5.90 21.86
C SER A 34 11.30 -5.33 20.72
N SER A 35 10.81 -5.44 19.49
CA SER A 35 11.43 -4.75 18.36
C SER A 35 11.43 -3.27 18.70
N ILE A 36 12.60 -2.70 18.95
CA ILE A 36 12.73 -1.24 18.96
C ILE A 36 12.33 -0.81 17.56
N ALA A 37 11.16 -0.17 17.45
CA ALA A 37 10.68 0.34 16.18
C ALA A 37 11.70 1.39 15.70
N VAL A 38 12.36 1.13 14.59
CA VAL A 38 13.25 2.09 13.95
C VAL A 38 12.37 3.22 13.45
N GLU A 39 12.65 4.45 13.89
CA GLU A 39 11.88 5.62 13.52
C GLU A 39 12.02 5.89 12.01
N SER A 40 10.89 6.15 11.34
CA SER A 40 10.87 6.42 9.90
C SER A 40 11.57 7.75 9.60
N PHE A 41 12.56 7.72 8.71
CA PHE A 41 13.23 8.92 8.19
C PHE A 41 12.24 9.94 7.60
N ASP A 42 11.18 9.47 6.94
CA ASP A 42 10.20 10.30 6.22
C ASP A 42 9.09 10.85 7.13
N GLY A 43 9.13 10.58 8.42
CA GLY A 43 8.14 11.04 9.39
C GLY A 43 6.72 10.63 9.04
N SER A 44 5.81 11.60 8.89
CA SER A 44 4.38 11.38 8.64
C SER A 44 4.03 11.03 7.18
N ILE A 45 4.99 10.84 6.28
CA ILE A 45 4.70 10.47 4.89
C ILE A 45 4.15 9.04 4.83
N THR A 46 2.89 8.91 4.44
CA THR A 46 2.19 7.63 4.35
C THR A 46 1.87 7.23 2.91
N ASN A 47 2.73 7.59 1.96
CA ASN A 47 2.56 7.21 0.57
C ASN A 47 2.96 5.75 0.41
N ASN A 48 1.97 4.91 0.13
CA ASN A 48 2.14 3.51 -0.21
C ASN A 48 1.99 3.31 -1.72
N SER A 49 2.45 2.18 -2.23
CA SER A 49 2.41 1.82 -3.63
C SER A 49 1.64 0.52 -3.85
N LEU A 50 1.14 0.36 -5.05
CA LEU A 50 0.53 -0.85 -5.56
C LEU A 50 1.24 -1.24 -6.86
N ALA A 51 1.57 -2.51 -7.00
CA ALA A 51 1.98 -3.10 -8.26
C ALA A 51 1.20 -4.39 -8.51
N ILE A 52 0.83 -4.61 -9.77
CA ILE A 52 0.13 -5.81 -10.23
C ILE A 52 1.13 -6.64 -11.03
N SER A 53 1.20 -7.95 -10.77
CA SER A 53 2.06 -8.82 -11.58
C SER A 53 1.59 -8.87 -13.03
N PRO A 54 2.50 -8.99 -14.03
CA PRO A 54 2.13 -9.00 -15.45
C PRO A 54 1.12 -10.10 -15.81
N ASP A 55 1.14 -11.22 -15.10
CA ASP A 55 0.19 -12.33 -15.25
C ASP A 55 -1.11 -12.12 -14.46
N GLU A 56 -1.28 -10.99 -13.78
CA GLU A 56 -2.41 -10.64 -12.93
C GLU A 56 -2.77 -11.68 -11.85
N GLN A 57 -1.80 -12.47 -11.39
CA GLN A 57 -2.03 -13.41 -10.31
C GLN A 57 -1.96 -12.75 -8.94
N ILE A 58 -1.07 -11.77 -8.76
CA ILE A 58 -0.87 -11.10 -7.48
C ILE A 58 -0.85 -9.57 -7.59
N ALA A 59 -1.31 -8.95 -6.52
CA ALA A 59 -1.04 -7.54 -6.23
C ALA A 59 -0.07 -7.44 -5.04
N VAL A 60 0.89 -6.54 -5.13
CA VAL A 60 1.81 -6.22 -4.03
C VAL A 60 1.57 -4.80 -3.59
N VAL A 61 1.33 -4.61 -2.29
CA VAL A 61 1.05 -3.31 -1.66
C VAL A 61 2.09 -3.03 -0.59
N SER A 62 2.71 -1.86 -0.61
CA SER A 62 3.58 -1.43 0.50
C SER A 62 2.75 -0.84 1.65
N ASP A 63 3.16 -1.13 2.88
CA ASP A 63 2.57 -0.60 4.10
C ASP A 63 3.65 -0.01 5.00
N SER A 64 3.83 1.30 4.90
CA SER A 64 4.84 2.02 5.68
C SER A 64 4.47 2.17 7.17
N ARG A 65 3.21 1.96 7.55
CA ARG A 65 2.78 2.02 8.96
C ARG A 65 3.11 0.72 9.69
N GLU A 66 2.82 -0.42 9.04
CA GLU A 66 3.12 -1.75 9.60
C GLU A 66 4.49 -2.28 9.18
N GLN A 67 5.30 -1.46 8.49
CA GLN A 67 6.67 -1.79 8.09
C GLN A 67 6.76 -3.10 7.29
N SER A 68 5.79 -3.31 6.41
CA SER A 68 5.60 -4.58 5.69
C SER A 68 5.16 -4.35 4.24
N ILE A 69 5.15 -5.43 3.48
CA ILE A 69 4.41 -5.50 2.22
C ILE A 69 3.33 -6.58 2.31
N ARG A 70 2.20 -6.33 1.64
CA ARG A 70 1.07 -7.25 1.55
C ARG A 70 0.95 -7.78 0.15
N ILE A 71 0.84 -9.09 0.00
CA ILE A 71 0.65 -9.76 -1.28
C ILE A 71 -0.75 -10.36 -1.31
N TYR A 72 -1.57 -9.93 -2.26
CA TYR A 72 -2.92 -10.41 -2.47
C TYR A 72 -2.97 -11.35 -3.66
N ASP A 73 -3.79 -12.41 -3.56
CA ASP A 73 -4.22 -13.25 -4.69
C ASP A 73 -5.38 -12.52 -5.37
N LEU A 74 -5.17 -12.08 -6.61
CA LEU A 74 -6.17 -11.28 -7.33
C LEU A 74 -7.41 -12.08 -7.74
N ALA A 75 -7.25 -13.37 -8.04
CA ALA A 75 -8.38 -14.22 -8.41
C ALA A 75 -9.29 -14.50 -7.22
N LYS A 76 -8.71 -14.72 -6.02
CA LYS A 76 -9.46 -14.98 -4.80
C LYS A 76 -9.91 -13.72 -4.07
N GLY A 77 -9.27 -12.58 -4.34
CA GLY A 77 -9.49 -11.33 -3.61
C GLY A 77 -9.07 -11.41 -2.13
N THR A 78 -8.04 -12.19 -1.80
CA THR A 78 -7.63 -12.44 -0.40
C THR A 78 -6.15 -12.17 -0.20
N LEU A 79 -5.76 -11.80 1.03
CA LEU A 79 -4.35 -11.71 1.41
C LEU A 79 -3.70 -13.10 1.29
N ARG A 80 -2.64 -13.19 0.48
CA ARG A 80 -1.84 -14.42 0.28
C ARG A 80 -0.69 -14.49 1.27
N LYS A 81 0.00 -13.36 1.50
CA LYS A 81 1.16 -13.28 2.38
C LYS A 81 1.41 -11.85 2.83
N LYS A 82 1.86 -11.68 4.08
CA LYS A 82 2.50 -10.47 4.58
C LYS A 82 3.99 -10.74 4.72
N ILE A 83 4.84 -9.79 4.33
CA ILE A 83 6.31 -9.87 4.50
C ILE A 83 6.72 -8.66 5.32
N ASP A 84 7.23 -8.92 6.50
CA ASP A 84 7.74 -7.93 7.45
C ASP A 84 9.24 -7.68 7.25
N GLY A 85 9.82 -6.77 8.06
CA GLY A 85 11.25 -6.49 8.08
C GLY A 85 11.65 -5.28 7.24
N PHE A 86 10.71 -4.52 6.75
CA PHE A 86 10.93 -3.18 6.19
C PHE A 86 10.93 -2.13 7.30
N VAL A 87 11.37 -0.92 6.99
CA VAL A 87 11.17 0.25 7.85
C VAL A 87 10.20 1.21 7.20
N THR A 88 10.45 1.59 5.96
CA THR A 88 9.55 2.47 5.22
C THR A 88 9.44 2.00 3.76
N PRO A 89 8.76 0.88 3.50
CA PRO A 89 8.58 0.39 2.13
C PRO A 89 7.79 1.43 1.33
N ARG A 90 8.25 1.70 0.10
CA ARG A 90 7.70 2.75 -0.75
C ARG A 90 7.19 2.19 -2.08
N ASN A 91 7.98 2.29 -3.11
CA ASN A 91 7.56 1.89 -4.44
C ASN A 91 7.81 0.40 -4.71
N ILE A 92 6.99 -0.16 -5.60
CA ILE A 92 7.09 -1.55 -6.03
C ILE A 92 7.04 -1.56 -7.54
N VAL A 93 7.97 -2.31 -8.16
CA VAL A 93 7.98 -2.55 -9.61
C VAL A 93 8.27 -4.02 -9.88
N PHE A 94 7.63 -4.57 -10.90
CA PHE A 94 8.00 -5.89 -11.43
C PHE A 94 9.15 -5.74 -12.42
N VAL A 95 10.08 -6.67 -12.38
CA VAL A 95 11.28 -6.74 -13.25
C VAL A 95 11.41 -8.14 -13.83
N ASP A 96 12.31 -8.32 -14.77
CA ASP A 96 12.58 -9.61 -15.40
C ASP A 96 11.29 -10.32 -15.87
N ASN A 97 10.52 -9.61 -16.69
CA ASN A 97 9.22 -10.08 -17.22
C ASN A 97 8.25 -10.57 -16.15
N GLY A 98 8.32 -10.00 -14.93
CA GLY A 98 7.45 -10.35 -13.83
C GLY A 98 7.92 -11.52 -12.97
N SER A 99 9.06 -12.14 -13.28
CA SER A 99 9.62 -13.22 -12.46
C SER A 99 10.09 -12.74 -11.09
N GLU A 100 10.35 -11.43 -10.97
CA GLU A 100 10.74 -10.76 -9.74
C GLU A 100 9.99 -9.45 -9.56
N PHE A 101 9.89 -9.00 -8.31
CA PHE A 101 9.49 -7.64 -7.97
C PHE A 101 10.49 -7.01 -7.00
N VAL A 102 10.61 -5.70 -7.10
CA VAL A 102 11.55 -4.88 -6.32
C VAL A 102 10.75 -3.93 -5.45
N VAL A 103 11.13 -3.83 -4.18
CA VAL A 103 10.55 -2.90 -3.21
C VAL A 103 11.64 -1.95 -2.74
N SER A 104 11.41 -0.64 -2.86
CA SER A 104 12.30 0.37 -2.27
C SER A 104 11.94 0.60 -0.80
N ASP A 105 12.94 0.78 0.06
CA ASP A 105 12.79 1.20 1.45
C ASP A 105 13.51 2.52 1.67
N SER A 106 12.75 3.58 1.98
CA SER A 106 13.31 4.92 2.04
C SER A 106 14.19 5.16 3.27
N THR A 107 13.89 4.56 4.40
CA THR A 107 14.72 4.69 5.61
C THR A 107 15.98 3.85 5.53
N LEU A 108 15.87 2.62 5.06
CA LEU A 108 17.03 1.74 4.89
C LEU A 108 17.91 2.14 3.69
N GLY A 109 17.35 2.86 2.73
CA GLY A 109 18.05 3.25 1.50
C GLY A 109 18.37 2.05 0.62
N THR A 110 17.48 1.06 0.59
CA THR A 110 17.70 -0.21 -0.10
C THR A 110 16.60 -0.52 -1.11
N LEU A 111 16.94 -1.41 -2.03
CA LEU A 111 16.04 -2.12 -2.93
C LEU A 111 16.07 -3.59 -2.55
N ARG A 112 14.91 -4.18 -2.29
CA ARG A 112 14.79 -5.61 -1.98
C ARG A 112 14.12 -6.32 -3.13
N PHE A 113 14.78 -7.34 -3.66
CA PHE A 113 14.35 -8.15 -4.80
C PHE A 113 13.73 -9.45 -4.31
N TYR A 114 12.51 -9.71 -4.74
CA TYR A 114 11.77 -10.90 -4.35
C TYR A 114 11.42 -11.74 -5.59
N ASN A 115 11.51 -13.06 -5.47
CA ASN A 115 10.96 -13.96 -6.47
C ASN A 115 9.41 -13.91 -6.40
N THR A 116 8.75 -13.67 -7.53
CA THR A 116 7.29 -13.48 -7.60
C THR A 116 6.52 -14.76 -7.22
N LYS A 117 7.02 -15.93 -7.58
CA LYS A 117 6.33 -17.21 -7.35
C LYS A 117 6.50 -17.71 -5.91
N SER A 118 7.74 -17.75 -5.41
CA SER A 118 8.06 -18.24 -4.07
C SER A 118 7.86 -17.19 -2.97
N LEU A 119 7.81 -15.90 -3.34
CA LEU A 119 7.73 -14.76 -2.42
C LEU A 119 8.89 -14.76 -1.39
N THR A 120 10.08 -15.15 -1.84
CA THR A 120 11.31 -15.17 -1.05
C THR A 120 12.24 -14.05 -1.49
N LEU A 121 12.95 -13.43 -0.53
CA LEU A 121 14.01 -12.46 -0.81
C LEU A 121 15.12 -13.13 -1.59
N LYS A 122 15.54 -12.52 -2.68
CA LYS A 122 16.66 -12.96 -3.52
C LYS A 122 17.92 -12.13 -3.32
N ASP A 123 17.72 -10.80 -3.21
CA ASP A 123 18.84 -9.87 -3.13
C ASP A 123 18.42 -8.55 -2.46
N GLU A 124 19.41 -7.82 -1.93
CA GLU A 124 19.24 -6.48 -1.39
C GLU A 124 20.37 -5.57 -1.89
N VAL A 125 19.99 -4.43 -2.48
CA VAL A 125 20.93 -3.46 -3.06
C VAL A 125 20.82 -2.12 -2.34
N VAL A 126 21.91 -1.62 -1.79
CA VAL A 126 21.98 -0.28 -1.19
C VAL A 126 22.05 0.77 -2.30
N VAL A 127 21.13 1.72 -2.28
CA VAL A 127 21.02 2.81 -3.28
C VAL A 127 21.09 4.21 -2.68
N GLY A 128 21.13 4.28 -1.36
CA GLY A 128 21.20 5.54 -0.61
C GLY A 128 19.88 5.91 0.08
N PRO A 129 19.96 6.71 1.17
CA PRO A 129 18.81 7.05 1.99
C PRO A 129 17.76 7.86 1.21
N GLY A 130 16.50 7.59 1.51
CA GLY A 130 15.37 8.22 0.84
C GLY A 130 14.97 7.51 -0.46
N ALA A 131 15.34 6.22 -0.66
CA ALA A 131 14.92 5.42 -1.82
C ALA A 131 13.39 5.36 -1.91
N PHE A 132 12.82 6.07 -2.87
CA PHE A 132 11.38 6.31 -2.95
C PHE A 132 10.79 5.76 -4.25
N GLY A 133 10.49 6.61 -5.24
CA GLY A 133 9.95 6.22 -6.53
C GLY A 133 10.98 5.48 -7.38
N THR A 134 10.51 4.51 -8.13
CA THR A 134 11.36 3.72 -9.05
C THR A 134 10.71 3.61 -10.42
N ALA A 135 11.53 3.57 -11.47
CA ALA A 135 11.10 3.34 -12.85
C ALA A 135 12.10 2.46 -13.59
N VAL A 136 11.59 1.44 -14.28
CA VAL A 136 12.39 0.53 -15.11
C VAL A 136 12.48 1.10 -16.52
N SER A 137 13.67 0.99 -17.15
CA SER A 137 13.85 1.31 -18.56
C SER A 137 13.04 0.36 -19.46
N PRO A 138 12.62 0.79 -20.67
CA PRO A 138 11.82 -0.06 -21.57
C PRO A 138 12.50 -1.38 -21.96
N ASP A 139 13.82 -1.43 -21.98
CA ASP A 139 14.61 -2.64 -22.23
C ASP A 139 14.73 -3.58 -21.03
N GLY A 140 14.17 -3.19 -19.88
CA GLY A 140 14.20 -3.98 -18.64
C GLY A 140 15.56 -4.06 -17.93
N LYS A 141 16.59 -3.33 -18.37
CA LYS A 141 17.96 -3.50 -17.86
C LYS A 141 18.36 -2.51 -16.78
N THR A 142 17.69 -1.35 -16.73
CA THR A 142 18.05 -0.25 -15.83
C THR A 142 16.88 0.11 -14.93
N LEU A 143 17.18 0.31 -13.64
CA LEU A 143 16.22 0.85 -12.67
C LEU A 143 16.71 2.22 -12.21
N TYR A 144 15.85 3.22 -12.32
CA TYR A 144 16.06 4.57 -11.80
C TYR A 144 15.35 4.69 -10.45
N VAL A 145 16.03 5.22 -9.44
CA VAL A 145 15.55 5.29 -8.06
C VAL A 145 15.66 6.73 -7.55
N ASN A 146 14.55 7.35 -7.23
CA ASN A 146 14.54 8.65 -6.56
C ASN A 146 15.03 8.50 -5.12
N ASN A 147 16.04 9.26 -4.74
CA ASN A 147 16.54 9.36 -3.37
C ASN A 147 16.16 10.72 -2.79
N GLN A 148 15.04 10.76 -2.08
CA GLN A 148 14.49 12.00 -1.53
C GLN A 148 15.46 12.71 -0.58
N ALA A 149 16.12 11.96 0.32
CA ALA A 149 17.02 12.52 1.32
C ALA A 149 18.24 13.21 0.72
N HIS A 150 18.76 12.63 -0.37
CA HIS A 150 19.94 13.17 -1.06
C HIS A 150 19.61 14.06 -2.24
N SER A 151 18.31 14.29 -2.53
CA SER A 151 17.90 15.04 -3.72
C SER A 151 18.59 14.54 -5.00
N SER A 152 18.61 13.23 -5.18
CA SER A 152 19.32 12.56 -6.27
C SER A 152 18.48 11.44 -6.89
N VAL A 153 18.95 10.93 -8.04
CA VAL A 153 18.45 9.71 -8.68
C VAL A 153 19.60 8.73 -8.80
N THR A 154 19.47 7.54 -8.23
CA THR A 154 20.43 6.46 -8.41
C THR A 154 20.03 5.59 -9.58
N ILE A 155 20.99 5.24 -10.43
CA ILE A 155 20.86 4.35 -11.57
C ILE A 155 21.39 2.98 -11.17
N VAL A 156 20.58 1.94 -11.28
CA VAL A 156 20.92 0.56 -10.93
C VAL A 156 20.90 -0.33 -12.19
N ASP A 157 21.97 -1.06 -12.41
CA ASP A 157 22.03 -2.14 -13.38
C ASP A 157 21.30 -3.36 -12.82
N LEU A 158 20.18 -3.76 -13.45
CA LEU A 158 19.33 -4.84 -12.95
C LEU A 158 19.95 -6.23 -13.14
N GLU A 159 20.81 -6.42 -14.12
CA GLU A 159 21.51 -7.70 -14.34
C GLU A 159 22.60 -7.89 -13.27
N LYS A 160 23.41 -6.85 -13.04
CA LYS A 160 24.52 -6.89 -12.08
C LYS A 160 24.12 -6.62 -10.63
N ARG A 161 22.89 -6.21 -10.40
CA ARG A 161 22.35 -5.86 -9.06
C ARG A 161 23.21 -4.83 -8.32
N LYS A 162 23.59 -3.75 -9.02
CA LYS A 162 24.43 -2.73 -8.41
C LYS A 162 24.19 -1.33 -8.96
N PRO A 163 24.36 -0.27 -8.13
CA PRO A 163 24.36 1.11 -8.60
C PRO A 163 25.48 1.34 -9.60
N THR A 164 25.19 2.09 -10.67
CA THR A 164 26.17 2.44 -11.72
C THR A 164 26.42 3.94 -11.80
N ALA A 165 25.49 4.77 -11.35
CA ALA A 165 25.64 6.23 -11.32
C ALA A 165 24.64 6.86 -10.33
N VAL A 166 24.94 8.09 -9.93
CA VAL A 166 24.04 8.96 -9.16
C VAL A 166 23.97 10.30 -9.87
N ILE A 167 22.74 10.75 -10.14
CA ILE A 167 22.47 12.07 -10.74
C ILE A 167 22.00 12.98 -9.61
N THR A 168 22.52 14.19 -9.53
CA THR A 168 22.18 15.21 -8.52
C THR A 168 21.49 16.41 -9.16
N GLY A 169 21.04 17.38 -8.35
CA GLY A 169 20.43 18.63 -8.87
C GLY A 169 18.89 18.61 -8.80
N PHE A 170 18.29 17.61 -8.17
CA PHE A 170 16.85 17.55 -7.93
C PHE A 170 16.46 18.31 -6.64
N ALA A 171 15.15 18.53 -6.46
CA ALA A 171 14.60 19.17 -5.29
C ALA A 171 13.61 18.22 -4.58
N GLN A 172 14.12 17.30 -3.75
CA GLN A 172 13.38 16.26 -3.04
C GLN A 172 12.51 15.40 -3.98
N PRO A 173 13.10 14.64 -4.90
CA PRO A 173 12.35 13.74 -5.76
C PRO A 173 11.69 12.65 -4.91
N ARG A 174 10.39 12.42 -5.14
CA ARG A 174 9.61 11.41 -4.38
C ARG A 174 9.16 10.26 -5.29
N GLN A 175 7.86 10.05 -5.38
CA GLN A 175 7.29 8.89 -6.06
C GLN A 175 7.22 9.05 -7.58
N GLY A 176 7.04 10.28 -8.09
CA GLY A 176 6.88 10.51 -9.52
C GLY A 176 8.21 10.38 -10.27
N ILE A 177 8.36 9.28 -10.97
CA ILE A 177 9.43 9.04 -11.93
C ILE A 177 8.90 8.18 -13.07
N LYS A 178 9.24 8.54 -14.32
CA LYS A 178 8.88 7.79 -15.53
C LYS A 178 10.02 7.81 -16.51
N VAL A 179 10.16 6.74 -17.26
CA VAL A 179 11.07 6.69 -18.42
C VAL A 179 10.24 6.88 -19.69
N SER A 180 10.76 7.62 -20.68
CA SER A 180 10.11 7.75 -21.97
C SER A 180 10.01 6.39 -22.67
N PRO A 181 9.00 6.16 -23.54
CA PRO A 181 8.83 4.87 -24.22
C PRO A 181 10.04 4.45 -25.08
N ASP A 182 10.80 5.41 -25.60
CA ASP A 182 12.04 5.17 -26.37
C ASP A 182 13.29 5.03 -25.48
N GLY A 183 13.15 5.15 -24.17
CA GLY A 183 14.22 5.03 -23.18
C GLY A 183 15.20 6.22 -23.12
N LYS A 184 14.99 7.28 -23.91
CA LYS A 184 15.95 8.39 -24.01
C LYS A 184 15.89 9.35 -22.83
N TYR A 185 14.70 9.54 -22.24
CA TYR A 185 14.49 10.51 -21.17
C TYR A 185 13.91 9.87 -19.92
N VAL A 186 14.30 10.43 -18.77
CA VAL A 186 13.72 10.12 -17.47
C VAL A 186 13.09 11.39 -16.91
N PHE A 187 11.80 11.33 -16.60
CA PHE A 187 11.04 12.42 -16.03
C PHE A 187 10.93 12.24 -14.51
N VAL A 188 11.39 13.23 -13.76
CA VAL A 188 11.46 13.18 -12.29
C VAL A 188 10.68 14.34 -11.68
N THR A 189 9.63 14.06 -10.93
CA THR A 189 8.89 15.09 -10.20
C THR A 189 9.66 15.54 -8.96
N ASN A 190 9.76 16.83 -8.76
CA ASN A 190 10.42 17.45 -7.61
C ASN A 190 9.35 17.97 -6.65
N PHE A 191 9.31 17.42 -5.45
CA PHE A 191 8.32 17.82 -4.43
C PHE A 191 8.54 19.24 -3.93
N LYS A 192 9.80 19.64 -3.75
CA LYS A 192 10.18 21.05 -3.54
C LYS A 192 10.53 21.69 -4.87
N GLY A 193 9.77 22.71 -5.26
CA GLY A 193 10.03 23.47 -6.49
C GLY A 193 9.01 23.23 -7.60
N ASP A 194 8.02 22.36 -7.39
CA ASP A 194 6.87 22.17 -8.29
C ASP A 194 7.25 22.09 -9.78
N LYS A 195 8.21 21.21 -10.09
CA LYS A 195 8.76 21.04 -11.44
C LYS A 195 9.01 19.58 -11.77
N VAL A 196 9.12 19.29 -13.05
CA VAL A 196 9.63 18.03 -13.57
C VAL A 196 11.00 18.25 -14.18
N SER A 197 12.00 17.55 -13.67
CA SER A 197 13.32 17.51 -14.31
C SER A 197 13.34 16.43 -15.38
N VAL A 198 13.80 16.77 -16.58
CA VAL A 198 13.99 15.86 -17.71
C VAL A 198 15.47 15.51 -17.77
N VAL A 199 15.76 14.23 -17.56
CA VAL A 199 17.13 13.69 -17.62
C VAL A 199 17.34 12.98 -18.94
N ASP A 200 18.42 13.25 -19.63
CA ASP A 200 18.89 12.45 -20.74
C ASP A 200 19.55 11.17 -20.20
N ALA A 201 19.00 10.01 -20.57
CA ALA A 201 19.40 8.72 -20.02
C ALA A 201 20.83 8.31 -20.40
N ALA A 202 21.30 8.72 -21.57
CA ALA A 202 22.63 8.38 -22.06
C ALA A 202 23.72 9.24 -21.39
N THR A 203 23.52 10.55 -21.36
CA THR A 203 24.48 11.50 -20.76
C THR A 203 24.34 11.63 -19.25
N LYS A 204 23.19 11.20 -18.70
CA LYS A 204 22.85 11.30 -17.26
C LYS A 204 22.78 12.73 -16.74
N ASN A 205 22.51 13.69 -17.63
CA ASN A 205 22.39 15.10 -17.28
C ASN A 205 20.93 15.55 -17.27
N ILE A 206 20.57 16.47 -16.37
CA ILE A 206 19.32 17.20 -16.46
C ILE A 206 19.42 18.13 -17.64
N VAL A 207 18.62 17.91 -18.68
CA VAL A 207 18.65 18.68 -19.94
C VAL A 207 17.53 19.71 -20.02
N ARG A 208 16.50 19.57 -19.19
CA ARG A 208 15.37 20.51 -19.15
C ARG A 208 14.66 20.44 -17.81
N GLU A 209 14.02 21.54 -17.43
CA GLU A 209 13.07 21.61 -16.34
C GLU A 209 11.72 22.14 -16.87
N ILE A 210 10.65 21.42 -16.58
CA ILE A 210 9.27 21.80 -16.88
C ILE A 210 8.67 22.37 -15.60
N THR A 211 8.19 23.59 -15.66
CA THR A 211 7.68 24.36 -14.53
C THR A 211 6.21 24.75 -14.73
N GLY A 212 5.62 25.46 -13.76
CA GLY A 212 4.26 25.94 -13.84
C GLY A 212 3.24 25.05 -13.11
N PHE A 213 3.69 24.05 -12.40
CA PHE A 213 2.83 23.21 -11.54
C PHE A 213 2.58 23.86 -10.18
N SER A 214 1.64 23.29 -9.44
CA SER A 214 1.40 23.56 -8.02
C SER A 214 1.10 22.26 -7.31
N MET A 215 1.97 21.85 -6.40
CA MET A 215 1.89 20.57 -5.69
C MET A 215 1.82 19.37 -6.66
N ILE A 216 2.74 19.27 -7.61
CA ILE A 216 2.78 18.17 -8.58
C ILE A 216 2.88 16.80 -7.90
N ARG A 217 2.14 15.81 -8.44
CA ARG A 217 2.08 14.43 -7.90
C ARG A 217 2.43 13.39 -8.96
N GLY A 218 1.47 12.52 -9.32
CA GLY A 218 1.63 11.47 -10.32
C GLY A 218 1.78 12.03 -11.73
N ILE A 219 2.58 11.35 -12.54
CA ILE A 219 2.76 11.66 -13.96
C ILE A 219 2.60 10.39 -14.81
N SER A 220 2.11 10.57 -16.04
CA SER A 220 2.14 9.56 -17.10
C SER A 220 2.64 10.19 -18.39
N VAL A 221 3.27 9.37 -19.24
CA VAL A 221 3.77 9.77 -20.56
C VAL A 221 3.05 8.97 -21.63
N SER A 222 2.62 9.65 -22.71
CA SER A 222 1.97 9.00 -23.84
C SER A 222 2.92 8.02 -24.54
N ALA A 223 2.35 7.02 -25.23
CA ALA A 223 3.12 5.97 -25.89
C ALA A 223 4.05 6.49 -26.99
N ASP A 224 3.71 7.62 -27.62
CA ASP A 224 4.55 8.32 -28.59
C ASP A 224 5.66 9.19 -27.98
N GLY A 225 5.65 9.33 -26.63
CA GLY A 225 6.59 10.16 -25.89
C GLY A 225 6.41 11.66 -26.07
N GLN A 226 5.32 12.14 -26.67
CA GLN A 226 5.12 13.56 -26.97
C GLN A 226 4.39 14.32 -25.84
N THR A 227 3.51 13.65 -25.14
CA THR A 227 2.65 14.28 -24.11
C THR A 227 2.91 13.67 -22.73
N MET A 228 2.99 14.53 -21.71
CA MET A 228 2.96 14.14 -20.31
C MET A 228 1.69 14.66 -19.64
N TYR A 229 1.06 13.82 -18.86
CA TYR A 229 -0.07 14.17 -18.00
C TYR A 229 0.40 14.20 -16.56
N ALA A 230 0.13 15.30 -15.86
CA ALA A 230 0.60 15.49 -14.49
C ALA A 230 -0.54 15.90 -13.55
N ALA A 231 -0.71 15.16 -12.47
CA ALA A 231 -1.65 15.53 -11.40
C ALA A 231 -1.13 16.78 -10.68
N ASN A 232 -1.88 17.89 -10.81
CA ASN A 232 -1.56 19.21 -10.29
C ASN A 232 -2.48 19.50 -9.10
N SER A 233 -2.12 18.93 -7.92
CA SER A 233 -2.97 18.93 -6.73
C SER A 233 -3.36 20.32 -6.24
N GLY A 234 -2.48 21.30 -6.35
CA GLY A 234 -2.76 22.67 -5.90
C GLY A 234 -3.66 23.48 -6.83
N ARG A 235 -4.06 22.89 -7.97
CA ARG A 235 -4.98 23.53 -8.95
C ARG A 235 -6.22 22.71 -9.26
N ASP A 236 -6.39 21.55 -8.63
CA ASP A 236 -7.50 20.63 -8.91
C ASP A 236 -7.62 20.31 -10.41
N SER A 237 -6.48 19.99 -11.03
CA SER A 237 -6.38 19.76 -12.47
C SER A 237 -5.37 18.69 -12.83
N ILE A 238 -5.50 18.17 -14.05
CA ILE A 238 -4.44 17.44 -14.74
C ILE A 238 -3.81 18.40 -15.74
N SER A 239 -2.54 18.69 -15.59
CA SER A 239 -1.77 19.47 -16.56
C SER A 239 -1.37 18.58 -17.72
N VAL A 240 -1.68 19.02 -18.95
CA VAL A 240 -1.24 18.41 -20.20
C VAL A 240 -0.01 19.14 -20.70
N VAL A 241 1.09 18.43 -20.82
CA VAL A 241 2.41 19.00 -21.14
C VAL A 241 2.86 18.52 -22.51
N ASP A 242 3.23 19.45 -23.39
CA ASP A 242 4.03 19.16 -24.57
C ASP A 242 5.49 18.94 -24.15
N ILE A 243 5.96 17.71 -24.27
CA ILE A 243 7.31 17.31 -23.83
C ILE A 243 8.36 17.99 -24.71
N SER A 244 8.10 18.14 -26.00
CA SER A 244 9.05 18.74 -26.96
C SER A 244 9.29 20.22 -26.64
N GLN A 245 8.24 20.96 -26.31
CA GLN A 245 8.31 22.36 -25.93
C GLN A 245 8.69 22.56 -24.45
N GLY A 246 8.42 21.55 -23.61
CA GLY A 246 8.61 21.63 -22.16
C GLY A 246 7.62 22.58 -21.49
N GLN A 247 6.38 22.63 -21.99
CA GLN A 247 5.37 23.58 -21.53
C GLN A 247 4.02 22.89 -21.26
N ILE A 248 3.30 23.42 -20.27
CA ILE A 248 1.90 23.08 -20.05
C ILE A 248 1.07 23.74 -21.15
N VAL A 249 0.39 22.91 -21.94
CA VAL A 249 -0.42 23.38 -23.10
C VAL A 249 -1.92 23.31 -22.81
N ASN A 250 -2.34 22.57 -21.79
CA ASN A 250 -3.73 22.48 -21.35
C ASN A 250 -3.84 22.10 -19.87
N GLU A 251 -4.98 22.42 -19.26
CA GLU A 251 -5.34 22.06 -17.88
C GLU A 251 -6.75 21.47 -17.90
N VAL A 252 -6.88 20.19 -17.52
CA VAL A 252 -8.18 19.51 -17.41
C VAL A 252 -8.63 19.55 -15.96
N LYS A 253 -9.74 20.23 -15.68
CA LYS A 253 -10.33 20.28 -14.35
C LYS A 253 -10.85 18.90 -13.94
N VAL A 254 -10.52 18.51 -12.71
CA VAL A 254 -10.93 17.25 -12.06
C VAL A 254 -11.37 17.53 -10.62
N GLY A 255 -11.65 16.50 -9.86
CA GLY A 255 -11.96 16.65 -8.45
C GLY A 255 -10.78 17.16 -7.63
N ARG A 256 -11.02 17.47 -6.35
CA ARG A 256 -10.08 18.16 -5.45
C ARG A 256 -8.88 17.30 -5.07
N GLU A 257 -7.71 17.94 -5.04
CA GLU A 257 -6.42 17.33 -4.75
C GLU A 257 -6.15 16.09 -5.60
N PRO A 258 -6.05 16.22 -6.95
CA PRO A 258 -5.67 15.08 -7.80
C PRO A 258 -4.28 14.58 -7.42
N TYR A 259 -4.16 13.24 -7.29
CA TYR A 259 -2.94 12.62 -6.78
C TYR A 259 -2.30 11.66 -7.79
N GLY A 260 -3.09 10.85 -8.49
CA GLY A 260 -2.68 9.94 -9.55
C GLY A 260 -3.08 10.48 -10.93
N ALA A 261 -2.26 10.17 -11.93
CA ALA A 261 -2.57 10.34 -13.34
C ALA A 261 -2.03 9.10 -14.06
N ALA A 262 -2.92 8.24 -14.53
CA ALA A 262 -2.55 6.96 -15.15
C ALA A 262 -3.22 6.81 -16.51
N LEU A 263 -2.43 6.65 -17.56
CA LEU A 263 -2.90 6.33 -18.91
C LEU A 263 -3.29 4.87 -19.03
N SER A 264 -4.39 4.59 -19.72
CA SER A 264 -4.72 3.24 -20.17
C SER A 264 -3.66 2.71 -21.15
N PRO A 265 -3.48 1.37 -21.26
CA PRO A 265 -2.46 0.79 -22.16
C PRO A 265 -2.62 1.20 -23.62
N ASP A 266 -3.86 1.43 -24.08
CA ASP A 266 -4.16 1.91 -25.43
C ASP A 266 -4.01 3.43 -25.62
N GLY A 267 -3.70 4.15 -24.53
CA GLY A 267 -3.49 5.60 -24.52
C GLY A 267 -4.74 6.45 -24.70
N LYS A 268 -5.95 5.86 -24.69
CA LYS A 268 -7.19 6.60 -24.96
C LYS A 268 -7.81 7.24 -23.73
N LEU A 269 -7.63 6.64 -22.56
CA LEU A 269 -8.19 7.10 -21.30
C LEU A 269 -7.09 7.47 -20.33
N LEU A 270 -7.31 8.54 -19.57
CA LEU A 270 -6.50 8.89 -18.43
C LEU A 270 -7.37 8.84 -17.16
N PHE A 271 -6.93 8.08 -16.17
CA PHE A 271 -7.59 8.02 -14.87
C PHE A 271 -6.89 8.96 -13.89
N ALA A 272 -7.63 9.91 -13.35
CA ALA A 272 -7.16 10.89 -12.37
C ALA A 272 -7.81 10.64 -11.02
N SER A 273 -7.03 10.29 -9.99
CA SER A 273 -7.56 10.11 -8.64
C SER A 273 -7.68 11.45 -7.91
N SER A 274 -8.84 11.73 -7.33
CA SER A 274 -9.13 12.92 -6.54
C SER A 274 -9.29 12.54 -5.07
N LYS A 275 -8.25 12.82 -4.29
CA LYS A 275 -8.09 12.34 -2.92
C LYS A 275 -9.19 12.85 -1.97
N VAL A 276 -9.57 14.12 -2.08
CA VAL A 276 -10.56 14.76 -1.19
C VAL A 276 -11.98 14.36 -1.56
N ASP A 277 -12.26 14.21 -2.86
CA ASP A 277 -13.61 13.88 -3.32
C ASP A 277 -13.89 12.37 -3.35
N ASN A 278 -12.88 11.53 -3.09
CA ASN A 278 -13.00 10.07 -3.13
C ASN A 278 -13.46 9.54 -4.49
N THR A 279 -12.94 10.14 -5.58
CA THR A 279 -13.33 9.82 -6.95
C THR A 279 -12.13 9.50 -7.84
N ILE A 280 -12.45 8.85 -8.97
CA ILE A 280 -11.58 8.77 -10.15
C ILE A 280 -12.31 9.49 -11.28
N ASP A 281 -11.70 10.52 -11.83
CA ASP A 281 -12.16 11.16 -13.06
C ASP A 281 -11.50 10.47 -14.26
N VAL A 282 -12.34 10.06 -15.22
CA VAL A 282 -11.90 9.42 -16.46
C VAL A 282 -11.92 10.47 -17.55
N ILE A 283 -10.77 10.72 -18.14
CA ILE A 283 -10.53 11.73 -19.17
C ILE A 283 -10.35 11.03 -20.51
N ASP A 284 -11.06 11.45 -21.53
CA ASP A 284 -10.80 11.10 -22.92
C ASP A 284 -9.57 11.91 -23.40
N VAL A 285 -8.51 11.21 -23.71
CA VAL A 285 -7.22 11.77 -24.12
C VAL A 285 -7.32 12.54 -25.46
N SER A 286 -8.23 12.13 -26.35
CA SER A 286 -8.36 12.73 -27.69
C SER A 286 -8.83 14.18 -27.66
N ASN A 287 -9.60 14.54 -26.64
CA ASN A 287 -10.21 15.88 -26.52
C ASN A 287 -9.94 16.54 -25.16
N ASN A 288 -9.28 15.84 -24.24
CA ASN A 288 -8.96 16.29 -22.88
C ASN A 288 -10.21 16.68 -22.05
N HIS A 289 -11.30 15.91 -22.18
CA HIS A 289 -12.52 16.11 -21.40
C HIS A 289 -12.77 14.96 -20.43
N VAL A 290 -13.29 15.30 -19.25
CA VAL A 290 -13.79 14.30 -18.29
C VAL A 290 -15.09 13.71 -18.86
N ILE A 291 -15.08 12.41 -19.13
CA ILE A 291 -16.25 11.68 -19.67
C ILE A 291 -17.02 10.93 -18.58
N LYS A 292 -16.39 10.68 -17.43
CA LYS A 292 -16.98 9.96 -16.30
C LYS A 292 -16.27 10.29 -15.00
N THR A 293 -17.03 10.43 -13.91
CA THR A 293 -16.51 10.42 -12.54
C THR A 293 -17.02 9.14 -11.87
N ILE A 294 -16.10 8.33 -11.36
CA ILE A 294 -16.38 7.11 -10.62
C ILE A 294 -16.19 7.43 -9.13
N SER A 295 -17.19 7.12 -8.31
CA SER A 295 -17.18 7.37 -6.85
C SER A 295 -17.05 6.06 -6.07
N GLY A 296 -16.91 6.18 -4.73
CA GLY A 296 -16.89 5.03 -3.82
C GLY A 296 -15.49 4.59 -3.41
N PHE A 297 -14.46 5.34 -3.76
CA PHE A 297 -13.09 5.12 -3.27
C PHE A 297 -12.90 5.69 -1.85
N ALA A 298 -11.79 5.31 -1.21
CA ALA A 298 -11.42 5.81 0.12
C ALA A 298 -10.06 6.52 0.05
N GLU A 299 -10.07 7.84 -0.19
CA GLU A 299 -8.89 8.68 -0.41
C GLU A 299 -7.90 8.05 -1.42
N PRO A 300 -8.32 7.82 -2.67
CA PRO A 300 -7.46 7.21 -3.68
C PRO A 300 -6.27 8.10 -3.95
N ARG A 301 -5.07 7.49 -4.02
CA ARG A 301 -3.82 8.23 -4.17
C ARG A 301 -3.19 7.96 -5.54
N GLN A 302 -1.86 7.97 -5.61
CA GLN A 302 -1.10 7.90 -6.85
C GLN A 302 -1.16 6.55 -7.56
N ALA A 303 -1.36 5.46 -6.81
CA ALA A 303 -1.27 4.12 -7.36
C ALA A 303 -2.57 3.72 -8.06
N ILE A 304 -2.60 3.94 -9.36
CA ILE A 304 -3.57 3.42 -10.32
C ILE A 304 -2.79 2.57 -11.31
N VAL A 305 -3.15 1.29 -11.43
CA VAL A 305 -2.47 0.32 -12.31
C VAL A 305 -3.50 -0.33 -13.22
N PHE A 306 -3.28 -0.26 -14.52
CA PHE A 306 -4.10 -0.98 -15.49
C PHE A 306 -3.61 -2.43 -15.66
N SER A 307 -4.53 -3.34 -15.98
CA SER A 307 -4.21 -4.65 -16.53
C SER A 307 -3.55 -4.49 -17.90
N GLN A 308 -2.77 -5.49 -18.34
CA GLN A 308 -2.11 -5.43 -19.65
C GLN A 308 -3.09 -5.38 -20.82
N ASP A 309 -4.25 -6.07 -20.68
CA ASP A 309 -5.33 -6.05 -21.68
C ASP A 309 -6.14 -4.74 -21.66
N GLY A 310 -5.92 -3.87 -20.67
CA GLY A 310 -6.64 -2.61 -20.52
C GLY A 310 -8.09 -2.75 -20.05
N GLU A 311 -8.58 -3.95 -19.74
CA GLU A 311 -9.96 -4.16 -19.35
C GLU A 311 -10.25 -3.80 -17.89
N ARG A 312 -9.21 -3.81 -17.05
CA ARG A 312 -9.30 -3.51 -15.61
C ARG A 312 -8.35 -2.41 -15.19
N ALA A 313 -8.75 -1.66 -14.19
CA ALA A 313 -7.84 -0.79 -13.44
C ALA A 313 -7.94 -1.13 -11.94
N TYR A 314 -6.80 -1.06 -11.28
CA TYR A 314 -6.63 -1.31 -9.85
C TYR A 314 -6.22 -0.01 -9.17
N VAL A 315 -6.97 0.42 -8.17
CA VAL A 315 -6.76 1.69 -7.47
C VAL A 315 -6.48 1.43 -6.00
N LEU A 316 -5.35 1.89 -5.50
CA LEU A 316 -5.01 1.79 -4.08
C LEU A 316 -5.70 2.89 -3.29
N ASN A 317 -6.51 2.50 -2.33
CA ASN A 317 -7.12 3.37 -1.34
C ASN A 317 -6.14 3.66 -0.16
N ARG A 318 -6.44 4.65 0.65
CA ARG A 318 -5.65 5.01 1.83
C ARG A 318 -5.60 3.90 2.88
N ASP A 319 -6.65 3.13 3.02
CA ASP A 319 -6.77 2.00 3.95
C ASP A 319 -6.05 0.74 3.44
N LEU A 320 -5.33 0.84 2.33
CA LEU A 320 -4.61 -0.22 1.62
C LEU A 320 -5.53 -1.26 0.96
N SER A 321 -6.80 -0.99 0.86
CA SER A 321 -7.69 -1.77 -0.01
C SER A 321 -7.43 -1.43 -1.48
N ILE A 322 -7.70 -2.40 -2.36
CA ILE A 322 -7.52 -2.27 -3.81
C ILE A 322 -8.89 -2.29 -4.45
N ALA A 323 -9.36 -1.14 -4.93
CA ALA A 323 -10.58 -1.08 -5.71
C ALA A 323 -10.32 -1.56 -7.14
N ARG A 324 -11.17 -2.44 -7.66
CA ARG A 324 -11.16 -2.88 -9.07
C ARG A 324 -12.18 -2.10 -9.86
N VAL A 325 -11.76 -1.61 -11.01
CA VAL A 325 -12.60 -0.87 -11.95
C VAL A 325 -12.65 -1.62 -13.28
N ASN A 326 -13.85 -1.82 -13.79
CA ASN A 326 -14.05 -2.27 -15.17
C ASN A 326 -13.89 -1.07 -16.10
N VAL A 327 -12.91 -1.10 -16.98
CA VAL A 327 -12.57 0.03 -17.86
C VAL A 327 -13.61 0.23 -18.98
N LYS A 328 -14.25 -0.83 -19.44
CA LYS A 328 -15.28 -0.75 -20.48
C LYS A 328 -16.56 -0.10 -19.97
N THR A 329 -16.99 -0.42 -18.76
CA THR A 329 -18.23 0.14 -18.16
C THR A 329 -17.97 1.39 -17.31
N LEU A 330 -16.70 1.73 -17.08
CA LEU A 330 -16.25 2.83 -16.21
C LEU A 330 -16.95 2.80 -14.85
N SER A 331 -16.91 1.63 -14.21
CA SER A 331 -17.55 1.39 -12.90
C SER A 331 -16.67 0.53 -12.00
N MET A 332 -16.72 0.81 -10.69
CA MET A 332 -16.09 -0.04 -9.70
C MET A 332 -16.85 -1.36 -9.58
N THR A 333 -16.14 -2.48 -9.60
CA THR A 333 -16.73 -3.83 -9.51
C THR A 333 -16.72 -4.36 -8.09
N ASP A 334 -15.60 -4.23 -7.40
CA ASP A 334 -15.40 -4.70 -6.03
C ASP A 334 -14.12 -4.11 -5.43
N THR A 335 -13.84 -4.50 -4.18
CA THR A 335 -12.64 -4.05 -3.45
C THR A 335 -11.98 -5.24 -2.76
N ILE A 336 -10.68 -5.38 -2.95
CA ILE A 336 -9.83 -6.36 -2.27
C ILE A 336 -9.23 -5.69 -1.04
N SER A 337 -9.33 -6.31 0.13
CA SER A 337 -8.69 -5.83 1.36
C SER A 337 -8.23 -6.99 2.23
N GLU A 338 -7.35 -6.73 3.19
CA GLU A 338 -7.01 -7.74 4.21
C GLU A 338 -8.26 -8.19 4.96
N LYS A 339 -9.20 -7.27 5.18
CA LYS A 339 -10.51 -7.54 5.77
C LYS A 339 -11.47 -8.29 4.85
N SER A 340 -11.10 -8.49 3.56
CA SER A 340 -11.90 -9.31 2.63
C SER A 340 -11.72 -10.82 2.87
N SER A 341 -10.88 -11.24 3.82
CA SER A 341 -10.95 -12.60 4.32
C SER A 341 -12.36 -12.87 4.78
N LYS A 342 -12.99 -13.88 4.18
CA LYS A 342 -14.35 -14.31 4.53
C LYS A 342 -14.41 -14.59 6.02
N TYR A 343 -15.11 -13.75 6.78
CA TYR A 343 -15.29 -13.92 8.22
C TYR A 343 -16.32 -15.01 8.47
N LYS A 344 -15.85 -16.21 8.82
CA LYS A 344 -16.72 -17.39 8.99
C LYS A 344 -17.29 -17.40 10.39
N LEU A 345 -18.56 -17.05 10.53
CA LEU A 345 -19.29 -17.29 11.77
C LEU A 345 -19.48 -18.81 11.98
N GLN A 346 -19.56 -19.20 13.24
CA GLN A 346 -19.74 -20.58 13.66
C GLN A 346 -21.09 -20.76 14.37
N VAL A 347 -21.60 -21.99 14.36
CA VAL A 347 -22.72 -22.42 15.21
C VAL A 347 -22.15 -23.37 16.23
N LEU A 348 -22.23 -22.99 17.49
CA LEU A 348 -21.93 -23.85 18.62
C LEU A 348 -23.22 -24.38 19.23
N GLU A 349 -23.13 -25.39 20.11
CA GLU A 349 -24.27 -26.01 20.79
C GLU A 349 -23.97 -26.14 22.28
N SER A 350 -24.96 -25.84 23.10
CA SER A 350 -24.87 -25.99 24.56
C SER A 350 -26.16 -26.56 25.12
N ASP A 351 -26.04 -27.38 26.16
CA ASP A 351 -27.18 -27.94 26.85
C ASP A 351 -28.11 -26.85 27.39
N GLY A 352 -29.42 -27.04 27.20
CA GLY A 352 -30.44 -26.08 27.66
C GLY A 352 -30.68 -24.87 26.76
N ILE A 353 -29.72 -24.48 25.88
CA ILE A 353 -29.85 -23.38 24.95
C ILE A 353 -30.03 -23.88 23.51
N GLY A 354 -29.39 -25.01 23.15
CA GLY A 354 -29.31 -25.53 21.81
C GLY A 354 -28.26 -24.80 20.97
N LYS A 355 -28.50 -24.66 19.67
CA LYS A 355 -27.55 -24.04 18.71
C LYS A 355 -27.60 -22.54 18.76
N TYR A 356 -26.41 -21.92 18.86
CA TYR A 356 -26.23 -20.46 18.94
C TYR A 356 -25.05 -19.98 18.09
N LEU A 357 -25.03 -18.68 17.80
CA LEU A 357 -24.04 -18.06 16.93
C LEU A 357 -22.79 -17.68 17.72
N ALA A 358 -21.63 -17.96 17.13
CA ALA A 358 -20.33 -17.53 17.61
C ALA A 358 -19.50 -16.90 16.47
N ASP A 359 -18.45 -16.19 16.84
CA ASP A 359 -17.50 -15.59 15.91
C ASP A 359 -16.57 -16.65 15.29
N ASP A 360 -15.57 -16.23 14.48
CA ASP A 360 -14.60 -17.11 13.81
C ASP A 360 -13.64 -17.80 14.78
N LYS A 361 -13.55 -17.31 16.02
CA LYS A 361 -12.75 -17.88 17.10
C LYS A 361 -13.57 -18.71 18.09
N GLY A 362 -14.89 -18.81 17.86
CA GLY A 362 -15.81 -19.52 18.75
C GLY A 362 -16.27 -18.69 19.97
N MET A 363 -16.07 -17.39 19.97
CA MET A 363 -16.59 -16.52 21.02
C MET A 363 -18.07 -16.24 20.77
N THR A 364 -18.89 -16.37 21.81
CA THR A 364 -20.34 -16.28 21.74
C THR A 364 -20.82 -14.89 21.37
N LEU A 365 -21.82 -14.82 20.49
CA LEU A 365 -22.48 -13.59 20.09
C LEU A 365 -23.84 -13.44 20.76
N TYR A 366 -24.07 -12.25 21.31
CA TYR A 366 -25.26 -11.88 22.07
C TYR A 366 -26.05 -10.78 21.38
N TYR A 367 -27.33 -10.66 21.72
CA TYR A 367 -28.16 -9.52 21.39
C TYR A 367 -28.77 -8.93 22.67
N PHE A 368 -29.14 -7.65 22.59
CA PHE A 368 -29.76 -6.89 23.69
C PHE A 368 -31.23 -6.63 23.40
N THR A 369 -32.14 -7.09 24.25
CA THR A 369 -33.60 -6.98 24.02
C THR A 369 -34.14 -5.56 24.06
N LYS A 370 -33.34 -4.59 24.56
CA LYS A 370 -33.70 -3.17 24.58
C LYS A 370 -33.17 -2.39 23.39
N ASP A 371 -32.46 -3.06 22.46
CA ASP A 371 -32.09 -2.45 21.20
C ASP A 371 -33.30 -2.38 20.26
N GLU A 372 -33.31 -1.37 19.41
CA GLU A 372 -34.24 -1.24 18.31
C GLU A 372 -33.58 -1.74 17.01
N PRO A 373 -34.35 -2.14 15.99
CA PRO A 373 -33.77 -2.52 14.70
C PRO A 373 -32.88 -1.43 14.13
N GLY A 374 -31.60 -1.76 13.93
CA GLY A 374 -30.61 -0.83 13.42
C GLY A 374 -30.02 0.17 14.45
N VAL A 375 -30.44 0.11 15.71
CA VAL A 375 -30.00 1.04 16.75
C VAL A 375 -29.49 0.29 17.97
N SER A 376 -28.25 0.60 18.39
CA SER A 376 -27.66 0.09 19.61
C SER A 376 -27.94 1.04 20.79
N ASN A 377 -28.63 0.54 21.82
CA ASN A 377 -28.91 1.27 23.05
C ASN A 377 -27.90 0.97 24.18
N CYS A 378 -26.89 0.12 23.93
CA CYS A 378 -25.81 -0.15 24.86
C CYS A 378 -24.69 0.90 24.72
N LYS A 379 -24.66 1.91 25.59
CA LYS A 379 -23.74 3.06 25.56
C LYS A 379 -22.94 3.20 26.87
N GLY A 380 -21.78 3.88 26.82
CA GLY A 380 -20.96 4.17 27.99
C GLY A 380 -20.51 2.87 28.70
N LYS A 381 -20.74 2.77 30.04
CA LYS A 381 -20.34 1.58 30.82
C LYS A 381 -20.96 0.27 30.32
N CYS A 382 -22.08 0.32 29.60
CA CYS A 382 -22.67 -0.86 28.99
C CYS A 382 -21.72 -1.43 27.92
N SER A 383 -21.15 -0.60 27.05
CA SER A 383 -20.24 -1.06 25.97
C SER A 383 -18.89 -1.58 26.48
N GLU A 384 -18.47 -1.23 27.68
CA GLU A 384 -17.29 -1.82 28.33
C GLU A 384 -17.54 -3.28 28.77
N ILE A 385 -18.76 -3.58 29.18
CA ILE A 385 -19.19 -4.91 29.62
C ILE A 385 -19.61 -5.75 28.41
N TRP A 386 -20.25 -5.10 27.43
CA TRP A 386 -20.79 -5.71 26.21
C TRP A 386 -20.15 -5.04 24.97
N PRO A 387 -18.91 -5.40 24.63
CA PRO A 387 -18.25 -4.86 23.43
C PRO A 387 -19.03 -5.19 22.16
N SER A 388 -19.11 -4.23 21.24
CA SER A 388 -19.79 -4.43 19.96
C SER A 388 -19.03 -5.44 19.08
N PHE A 389 -19.77 -6.35 18.44
CA PHE A 389 -19.23 -7.21 17.40
C PHE A 389 -19.32 -6.50 16.04
N HIS A 390 -18.23 -6.50 15.29
CA HIS A 390 -18.21 -6.08 13.89
C HIS A 390 -17.36 -7.00 13.04
N ALA A 391 -17.90 -7.44 11.92
CA ALA A 391 -17.18 -8.16 10.89
C ALA A 391 -17.68 -7.79 9.49
N GLU A 392 -16.75 -7.67 8.56
CA GLU A 392 -17.05 -7.49 7.13
C GLU A 392 -16.99 -8.85 6.41
N ASN A 393 -17.64 -8.98 5.25
CA ASN A 393 -17.62 -10.18 4.41
C ASN A 393 -18.00 -11.51 5.14
N ILE A 394 -19.02 -11.43 5.97
CA ILE A 394 -19.54 -12.56 6.74
C ILE A 394 -19.92 -13.71 5.82
N VAL A 395 -19.41 -14.89 6.13
CA VAL A 395 -19.94 -16.18 5.67
C VAL A 395 -20.87 -16.70 6.74
N ALA A 396 -22.16 -16.65 6.47
CA ALA A 396 -23.17 -17.17 7.37
C ALA A 396 -23.04 -18.69 7.50
N PRO A 397 -23.09 -19.25 8.71
CA PRO A 397 -23.06 -20.68 8.93
C PRO A 397 -24.39 -21.34 8.51
N SER A 398 -24.39 -22.66 8.41
CA SER A 398 -25.61 -23.43 8.05
C SER A 398 -26.80 -23.05 8.96
N GLY A 399 -27.91 -22.72 8.33
CA GLY A 399 -29.13 -22.29 9.01
C GLY A 399 -29.28 -20.76 9.19
N PHE A 400 -28.28 -19.95 8.81
CA PHE A 400 -28.35 -18.48 8.80
C PHE A 400 -28.20 -17.96 7.37
N ASN A 401 -28.94 -16.90 7.01
CA ASN A 401 -28.81 -16.27 5.70
C ASN A 401 -27.83 -15.10 5.76
N LYS A 402 -26.97 -14.99 4.75
CA LYS A 402 -26.02 -13.86 4.65
C LYS A 402 -26.75 -12.51 4.60
N SER A 403 -27.89 -12.44 3.93
CA SER A 403 -28.70 -11.23 3.80
C SER A 403 -29.28 -10.70 5.11
N ASP A 404 -29.30 -11.54 6.17
CA ASP A 404 -29.78 -11.13 7.49
C ASP A 404 -28.72 -10.39 8.32
N PHE A 405 -27.46 -10.38 7.84
CA PHE A 405 -26.35 -9.67 8.47
C PHE A 405 -26.10 -8.34 7.76
N GLU A 406 -26.18 -7.25 8.52
CA GLU A 406 -25.95 -5.88 8.05
C GLU A 406 -24.95 -5.17 8.95
N THR A 407 -24.51 -3.98 8.55
CA THR A 407 -23.62 -3.14 9.35
C THR A 407 -24.29 -1.81 9.63
N ILE A 408 -24.33 -1.40 10.89
CA ILE A 408 -24.76 -0.07 11.33
C ILE A 408 -23.57 0.75 11.78
N THR A 409 -23.72 2.07 11.77
CA THR A 409 -22.80 3.01 12.43
C THR A 409 -23.46 3.49 13.71
N ARG A 410 -22.81 3.22 14.83
CA ARG A 410 -23.26 3.66 16.17
C ARG A 410 -23.08 5.16 16.34
N GLU A 411 -23.70 5.75 17.37
CA GLU A 411 -23.54 7.19 17.66
C GLU A 411 -22.09 7.60 17.98
N ASP A 412 -21.28 6.68 18.52
CA ASP A 412 -19.86 6.88 18.78
C ASP A 412 -18.96 6.74 17.52
N GLY A 413 -19.58 6.56 16.34
CA GLY A 413 -18.92 6.41 15.07
C GLY A 413 -18.35 5.00 14.80
N GLN A 414 -18.47 4.05 15.75
CA GLN A 414 -18.03 2.67 15.54
C GLN A 414 -19.02 1.91 14.67
N LYS A 415 -18.49 1.03 13.83
CA LYS A 415 -19.32 0.07 13.07
C LYS A 415 -19.68 -1.11 13.97
N GLN A 416 -20.90 -1.62 13.79
CA GLN A 416 -21.40 -2.81 14.48
C GLN A 416 -22.21 -3.68 13.54
N THR A 417 -22.01 -5.00 13.59
CA THR A 417 -22.80 -5.95 12.82
C THR A 417 -24.16 -6.20 13.50
N THR A 418 -25.20 -6.29 12.70
CA THR A 418 -26.54 -6.70 13.13
C THR A 418 -26.92 -8.05 12.52
N TYR A 419 -27.86 -8.73 13.14
CA TYR A 419 -28.58 -9.88 12.58
C TYR A 419 -30.10 -9.58 12.60
N LYS A 420 -30.72 -9.56 11.41
CA LYS A 420 -32.13 -9.14 11.26
C LYS A 420 -32.44 -7.79 11.95
N GLY A 421 -31.51 -6.84 11.83
CA GLY A 421 -31.58 -5.53 12.46
C GLY A 421 -31.09 -5.46 13.90
N HIS A 422 -30.94 -6.58 14.62
CA HIS A 422 -30.50 -6.57 16.04
C HIS A 422 -28.98 -6.50 16.13
N PRO A 423 -28.40 -5.45 16.81
CA PRO A 423 -26.98 -5.31 17.05
C PRO A 423 -26.38 -6.49 17.82
N LEU A 424 -25.18 -6.92 17.43
CA LEU A 424 -24.48 -8.05 18.02
C LEU A 424 -23.35 -7.60 18.94
N TYR A 425 -23.16 -8.35 20.02
CA TYR A 425 -22.21 -8.04 21.09
C TYR A 425 -21.43 -9.25 21.54
N TYR A 426 -20.30 -9.00 22.18
CA TYR A 426 -19.60 -9.93 23.06
C TYR A 426 -19.99 -9.68 24.53
N PHE A 427 -19.60 -10.61 25.38
CA PHE A 427 -19.63 -10.39 26.83
C PHE A 427 -18.21 -10.43 27.39
N ASN A 428 -17.79 -9.41 28.14
CA ASN A 428 -16.40 -9.27 28.58
C ASN A 428 -15.96 -10.33 29.61
N LYS A 429 -16.88 -11.12 30.16
CA LYS A 429 -16.57 -12.22 31.08
C LYS A 429 -16.46 -13.57 30.38
N ASP A 430 -16.79 -13.68 29.10
CA ASP A 430 -16.48 -14.84 28.29
C ASP A 430 -14.99 -14.84 27.96
N LYS A 431 -14.26 -15.90 28.32
CA LYS A 431 -12.80 -15.96 28.22
C LYS A 431 -12.31 -17.05 27.29
N GLN A 432 -13.14 -18.04 27.01
CA GLN A 432 -12.79 -19.17 26.18
C GLN A 432 -13.94 -19.56 25.26
N VAL A 433 -13.61 -20.38 24.24
CA VAL A 433 -14.57 -20.91 23.28
C VAL A 433 -15.72 -21.59 23.99
N GLY A 434 -16.95 -21.23 23.60
CA GLY A 434 -18.17 -21.82 24.15
C GLY A 434 -18.65 -21.23 25.46
N ASP A 435 -17.96 -20.26 26.05
CA ASP A 435 -18.48 -19.53 27.21
C ASP A 435 -19.80 -18.83 26.83
N ILE A 436 -20.79 -18.94 27.71
CA ILE A 436 -22.12 -18.33 27.55
C ILE A 436 -22.54 -17.61 28.85
N ASN A 437 -21.58 -17.03 29.57
CA ASN A 437 -21.80 -16.38 30.88
C ASN A 437 -22.72 -15.15 30.78
N GLY A 438 -22.94 -14.63 29.57
CA GLY A 438 -23.85 -13.52 29.29
C GLY A 438 -25.32 -13.92 29.15
N GLN A 439 -25.63 -15.21 29.08
CA GLN A 439 -27.00 -15.68 28.89
C GLN A 439 -27.90 -15.31 30.05
N GLY A 440 -29.00 -14.61 29.76
CA GLY A 440 -30.01 -14.21 30.73
C GLY A 440 -29.59 -13.10 31.68
N VAL A 441 -28.46 -12.45 31.49
CA VAL A 441 -27.99 -11.34 32.34
C VAL A 441 -29.03 -10.22 32.35
N ASN A 442 -29.46 -9.86 33.54
CA ASN A 442 -30.50 -8.86 33.83
C ASN A 442 -31.84 -9.11 33.09
N ASN A 443 -32.09 -10.32 32.60
CA ASN A 443 -33.23 -10.70 31.77
C ASN A 443 -33.38 -9.88 30.46
N VAL A 444 -32.27 -9.35 29.95
CA VAL A 444 -32.25 -8.52 28.71
C VAL A 444 -31.14 -8.90 27.75
N TRP A 445 -30.18 -9.75 28.14
CA TRP A 445 -29.08 -10.22 27.30
C TRP A 445 -29.19 -11.70 27.01
N TYR A 446 -29.15 -12.08 25.77
CA TYR A 446 -29.31 -13.48 25.38
C TYR A 446 -28.37 -13.82 24.23
N VAL A 447 -27.90 -15.08 24.18
CA VAL A 447 -27.16 -15.62 23.04
C VAL A 447 -28.05 -15.61 21.79
N LEU A 448 -27.44 -15.34 20.64
CA LEU A 448 -28.17 -15.33 19.38
C LEU A 448 -28.44 -16.77 18.91
N THR A 449 -29.69 -17.19 18.99
CA THR A 449 -30.17 -18.47 18.46
C THR A 449 -31.11 -18.24 17.28
N LYS A 450 -31.16 -19.17 16.32
CA LYS A 450 -32.05 -19.06 15.16
C LYS A 450 -33.51 -18.94 15.55
N LYS A 451 -33.94 -19.67 16.57
CA LYS A 451 -35.37 -19.76 17.02
C LYS A 451 -35.94 -18.42 17.51
N ILE A 452 -35.11 -17.48 17.94
CA ILE A 452 -35.56 -16.17 18.49
C ILE A 452 -36.20 -15.29 17.42
N PHE A 453 -35.84 -15.49 16.15
CA PHE A 453 -36.29 -14.64 15.04
C PHE A 453 -37.15 -15.41 14.01
N GLU A 454 -37.64 -16.61 14.37
CA GLU A 454 -38.54 -17.43 13.53
C GLU A 454 -40.01 -17.26 13.90
N LYS A 455 -40.40 -16.17 14.60
CA LYS A 455 -41.81 -15.87 14.89
C LYS A 455 -42.51 -15.15 13.75
#